data_4c14d96305e860b3978093fbed866251
#
_entry.id   4c14d96305e860b3978093fbed866251
#
_cell.length_a   1.000
_cell.length_b   1.000
_cell.length_c   1.000
_cell.angle_alpha   90.00
_cell.angle_beta   90.00
_cell.angle_gamma   90.00
#
_symmetry.space_group_name_H-M   'P 1'
#
loop_
_entity.id
_entity.type
_entity.pdbx_description
1 polymer ?
#
loop_
_entity_poly.entity_id
_entity_poly.type
_entity_poly.pdbx_seq_one_letter_code
_entity_poly.pdbx_strand_id
1 'polypeptide(L)'
;MMKPISVWKQELAGGTHTARLASLYCCSPEQTAAHAARYAAVLDGLDATFGAHTEAGLYSAPGRTEIGGNHTDHQHGRVLAGSVNIDMIAAAAPNGLNQLRVQSEGYDLCVIDLGDLAARKEEENTTMALLRGECEAFKERGAALSGLDVYISSNVPKGSGVSSSAAFEVLIGVILNDRFMAEKVSPIAIAQIGQWAENVYFGKPCGLMDQMASSVGNIITIDFADPAHPDVEPVQVDFSQAGLALCILDSGADHADLTDEYAAIPNECRAVAAVCGGEVLRDVPFETFIANLPACRKQCGDRAVLRAFHVYADNQRVARQVNALRAGDFKTFLQLVNESGTSSWEYLQNVIPAGYKEHQEVAVTIAAAKHFLNGAGAVRVHGGGFAGTVQAFVPLEKLDAFKAEMEAILGAGKCHILSIRPEGGAVL
;
A
#
# COMPACT_ATOMS: atom_id res chain seq x y z
N MET A 1 -11.37 15.53 -13.99
CA MET A 1 -12.25 16.49 -14.76
C MET A 1 -12.78 17.58 -13.84
N MET A 2 -12.70 18.87 -14.22
CA MET A 2 -13.25 19.99 -13.43
C MET A 2 -14.72 20.19 -13.76
N LYS A 3 -15.56 20.38 -12.73
CA LYS A 3 -16.98 20.73 -12.86
C LYS A 3 -17.36 21.75 -11.81
N PRO A 4 -18.43 22.56 -12.04
CA PRO A 4 -18.99 23.40 -10.97
C PRO A 4 -19.36 22.57 -9.73
N ILE A 5 -19.01 23.07 -8.55
CA ILE A 5 -19.28 22.35 -7.28
C ILE A 5 -20.77 22.05 -7.10
N SER A 6 -21.64 22.97 -7.50
CA SER A 6 -23.09 22.76 -7.46
C SER A 6 -23.55 21.59 -8.36
N VAL A 7 -22.90 21.40 -9.51
CA VAL A 7 -23.18 20.28 -10.44
C VAL A 7 -22.72 18.97 -9.80
N TRP A 8 -21.51 18.93 -9.24
CA TRP A 8 -21.02 17.75 -8.50
C TRP A 8 -22.00 17.32 -7.40
N LYS A 9 -22.41 18.26 -6.55
CA LYS A 9 -23.35 17.96 -5.45
C LYS A 9 -24.71 17.45 -5.97
N GLN A 10 -25.22 18.03 -7.04
CA GLN A 10 -26.47 17.56 -7.68
C GLN A 10 -26.31 16.16 -8.28
N GLU A 11 -25.24 15.88 -9.00
CA GLU A 11 -24.98 14.59 -9.63
C GLU A 11 -24.76 13.47 -8.59
N LEU A 12 -24.00 13.75 -7.52
CA LEU A 12 -23.78 12.83 -6.40
C LEU A 12 -25.09 12.50 -5.69
N ALA A 13 -25.90 13.51 -5.35
CA ALA A 13 -27.20 13.31 -4.71
C ALA A 13 -28.21 12.62 -5.63
N GLY A 14 -28.16 12.89 -6.94
CA GLY A 14 -29.05 12.31 -7.95
C GLY A 14 -28.66 10.90 -8.41
N GLY A 15 -27.56 10.34 -7.91
CA GLY A 15 -27.11 8.99 -8.26
C GLY A 15 -26.47 8.86 -9.66
N THR A 16 -26.10 9.96 -10.30
CA THR A 16 -25.44 9.94 -11.63
C THR A 16 -24.16 9.09 -11.62
N HIS A 17 -23.46 9.06 -10.49
CA HIS A 17 -22.19 8.33 -10.33
C HIS A 17 -22.35 6.93 -9.73
N THR A 18 -23.56 6.43 -9.51
CA THR A 18 -23.82 5.11 -8.88
C THR A 18 -23.03 3.97 -9.53
N ALA A 19 -23.09 3.83 -10.84
CA ALA A 19 -22.37 2.76 -11.55
C ALA A 19 -20.84 2.88 -11.41
N ARG A 20 -20.32 4.10 -11.47
CA ARG A 20 -18.88 4.40 -11.29
C ARG A 20 -18.42 4.07 -9.87
N LEU A 21 -19.18 4.52 -8.86
CA LEU A 21 -18.88 4.26 -7.46
C LEU A 21 -19.02 2.77 -7.11
N ALA A 22 -20.05 2.09 -7.61
CA ALA A 22 -20.21 0.65 -7.40
C ALA A 22 -19.02 -0.15 -7.94
N SER A 23 -18.53 0.20 -9.15
CA SER A 23 -17.33 -0.40 -9.73
C SER A 23 -16.09 -0.07 -8.91
N LEU A 24 -15.88 1.21 -8.54
CA LEU A 24 -14.69 1.68 -7.84
C LEU A 24 -14.53 1.04 -6.46
N TYR A 25 -15.64 0.87 -5.73
CA TYR A 25 -15.65 0.35 -4.35
C TYR A 25 -16.06 -1.13 -4.24
N CYS A 26 -16.30 -1.80 -5.37
CA CYS A 26 -16.73 -3.21 -5.40
C CYS A 26 -17.95 -3.45 -4.49
N CYS A 27 -18.96 -2.59 -4.59
CA CYS A 27 -20.14 -2.62 -3.72
C CYS A 27 -21.44 -2.62 -4.54
N SER A 28 -22.57 -2.95 -3.87
CA SER A 28 -23.87 -2.87 -4.54
C SER A 28 -24.28 -1.41 -4.82
N PRO A 29 -25.16 -1.16 -5.80
CA PRO A 29 -25.68 0.18 -6.07
C PRO A 29 -26.27 0.90 -4.85
N GLU A 30 -26.90 0.16 -3.95
CA GLU A 30 -27.51 0.68 -2.73
C GLU A 30 -26.46 1.19 -1.73
N GLN A 31 -25.28 0.58 -1.72
CA GLN A 31 -24.16 0.97 -0.84
C GLN A 31 -23.42 2.21 -1.33
N THR A 32 -23.60 2.62 -2.59
CA THR A 32 -22.89 3.76 -3.17
C THR A 32 -23.26 5.10 -2.56
N ALA A 33 -24.44 5.22 -1.92
CA ALA A 33 -24.90 6.45 -1.29
C ALA A 33 -23.93 6.95 -0.21
N ALA A 34 -23.32 6.06 0.56
CA ALA A 34 -22.31 6.42 1.56
C ALA A 34 -21.05 7.00 0.91
N HIS A 35 -20.60 6.43 -0.21
CA HIS A 35 -19.45 6.94 -0.96
C HIS A 35 -19.76 8.29 -1.60
N ALA A 36 -20.95 8.46 -2.21
CA ALA A 36 -21.39 9.74 -2.75
C ALA A 36 -21.41 10.84 -1.68
N ALA A 37 -21.89 10.52 -0.47
CA ALA A 37 -21.89 11.44 0.66
C ALA A 37 -20.46 11.84 1.09
N ARG A 38 -19.49 10.92 1.07
CA ARG A 38 -18.07 11.23 1.33
C ARG A 38 -17.52 12.25 0.32
N TYR A 39 -17.80 12.05 -0.98
CA TYR A 39 -17.38 13.01 -2.01
C TYR A 39 -18.06 14.37 -1.88
N ALA A 40 -19.32 14.41 -1.47
CA ALA A 40 -19.99 15.68 -1.17
C ALA A 40 -19.33 16.38 0.03
N ALA A 41 -18.97 15.63 1.07
CA ALA A 41 -18.31 16.16 2.27
C ALA A 41 -16.92 16.76 1.98
N VAL A 42 -16.11 16.18 1.07
CA VAL A 42 -14.80 16.78 0.72
C VAL A 42 -14.96 18.08 -0.08
N LEU A 43 -16.05 18.23 -0.86
CA LEU A 43 -16.38 19.51 -1.50
C LEU A 43 -16.80 20.58 -0.45
N ASP A 44 -17.57 20.18 0.56
CA ASP A 44 -17.92 21.07 1.67
C ASP A 44 -16.68 21.46 2.48
N GLY A 45 -15.79 20.49 2.75
CA GLY A 45 -14.52 20.71 3.44
C GLY A 45 -13.57 21.65 2.69
N LEU A 46 -13.50 21.54 1.36
CA LEU A 46 -12.73 22.44 0.51
C LEU A 46 -13.21 23.89 0.68
N ASP A 47 -14.52 24.13 0.52
CA ASP A 47 -15.12 25.46 0.63
C ASP A 47 -15.02 26.03 2.07
N ALA A 48 -15.19 25.18 3.08
CA ALA A 48 -15.08 25.60 4.48
C ALA A 48 -13.64 25.99 4.87
N THR A 49 -12.64 25.34 4.29
CA THR A 49 -11.22 25.55 4.64
C THR A 49 -10.63 26.73 3.88
N PHE A 50 -10.89 26.82 2.58
CA PHE A 50 -10.18 27.75 1.68
C PHE A 50 -11.08 28.89 1.16
N GLY A 51 -12.36 28.89 1.46
CA GLY A 51 -13.36 29.78 0.89
C GLY A 51 -14.04 29.18 -0.34
N ALA A 52 -15.11 29.83 -0.80
CA ALA A 52 -15.93 29.30 -1.88
C ALA A 52 -15.16 29.22 -3.22
N HIS A 53 -15.22 28.07 -3.85
CA HIS A 53 -14.70 27.81 -5.19
C HIS A 53 -15.86 27.64 -6.17
N THR A 54 -15.64 28.00 -7.43
CA THR A 54 -16.67 27.84 -8.48
C THR A 54 -16.69 26.43 -9.05
N GLU A 55 -15.51 25.79 -9.14
CA GLU A 55 -15.34 24.46 -9.72
C GLU A 55 -14.29 23.65 -8.95
N ALA A 56 -14.41 22.34 -8.99
CA ALA A 56 -13.45 21.41 -8.41
C ALA A 56 -13.36 20.13 -9.22
N GLY A 57 -12.23 19.40 -9.09
CA GLY A 57 -12.07 18.01 -9.46
C GLY A 57 -12.22 17.10 -8.25
N LEU A 58 -12.67 15.86 -8.47
CA LEU A 58 -12.76 14.84 -7.44
C LEU A 58 -11.83 13.67 -7.77
N TYR A 59 -11.11 13.19 -6.76
CA TYR A 59 -10.03 12.22 -6.92
C TYR A 59 -10.09 11.16 -5.83
N SER A 60 -9.48 10.00 -6.11
CA SER A 60 -9.37 8.89 -5.17
C SER A 60 -8.09 8.10 -5.40
N ALA A 61 -7.43 7.69 -4.31
CA ALA A 61 -6.35 6.71 -4.36
C ALA A 61 -6.53 5.66 -3.27
N PRO A 62 -6.47 4.36 -3.61
CA PRO A 62 -6.70 3.28 -2.67
C PRO A 62 -5.50 2.99 -1.78
N GLY A 63 -5.77 2.40 -0.62
CA GLY A 63 -4.78 1.61 0.09
C GLY A 63 -4.43 0.33 -0.67
N ARG A 64 -3.46 -0.42 -0.17
CA ARG A 64 -3.00 -1.67 -0.79
C ARG A 64 -2.93 -2.82 0.20
N THR A 65 -2.96 -4.04 -0.31
CA THR A 65 -2.62 -5.25 0.43
C THR A 65 -1.44 -5.98 -0.22
N GLU A 66 -0.49 -6.44 0.58
CA GLU A 66 0.57 -7.35 0.14
C GLU A 66 0.06 -8.78 0.21
N ILE A 67 0.06 -9.50 -0.90
CA ILE A 67 -0.45 -10.88 -0.99
C ILE A 67 0.70 -11.89 -0.93
N GLY A 68 1.87 -11.54 -1.47
CA GLY A 68 3.05 -12.38 -1.47
C GLY A 68 4.33 -11.60 -1.78
N GLY A 69 5.48 -12.18 -1.41
CA GLY A 69 6.78 -11.54 -1.62
C GLY A 69 7.16 -10.62 -0.47
N ASN A 70 7.04 -11.11 0.77
CA ASN A 70 7.32 -10.33 1.96
C ASN A 70 8.79 -9.90 2.02
N HIS A 71 9.06 -8.59 1.92
CA HIS A 71 10.40 -7.98 1.87
C HIS A 71 11.29 -8.41 0.68
N THR A 72 10.73 -9.01 -0.36
CA THR A 72 11.52 -9.42 -1.54
C THR A 72 11.86 -8.25 -2.45
N ASP A 73 11.06 -7.19 -2.50
CA ASP A 73 11.25 -5.97 -3.29
C ASP A 73 12.57 -5.27 -2.96
N HIS A 74 12.96 -5.20 -1.68
CA HIS A 74 14.26 -4.65 -1.25
C HIS A 74 15.48 -5.45 -1.76
N GLN A 75 15.26 -6.64 -2.30
CA GLN A 75 16.26 -7.52 -2.87
C GLN A 75 16.06 -7.76 -4.37
N HIS A 76 15.38 -6.82 -5.05
CA HIS A 76 14.99 -6.87 -6.46
C HIS A 76 14.20 -8.13 -6.83
N GLY A 77 13.43 -8.65 -5.87
CA GLY A 77 12.60 -9.84 -6.04
C GLY A 77 11.21 -9.54 -6.61
N ARG A 78 10.37 -10.58 -6.58
CA ARG A 78 8.99 -10.53 -7.02
C ARG A 78 8.06 -10.27 -5.85
N VAL A 79 6.98 -9.53 -6.12
CA VAL A 79 5.87 -9.32 -5.19
C VAL A 79 4.54 -9.57 -5.88
N LEU A 80 3.54 -9.90 -5.07
CA LEU A 80 2.14 -9.97 -5.46
C LEU A 80 1.35 -9.06 -4.51
N ALA A 81 0.74 -8.01 -5.04
CA ALA A 81 0.03 -7.02 -4.25
C ALA A 81 -1.27 -6.61 -4.95
N GLY A 82 -2.19 -6.00 -4.23
CA GLY A 82 -3.44 -5.52 -4.79
C GLY A 82 -3.92 -4.23 -4.14
N SER A 83 -4.60 -3.39 -4.90
CA SER A 83 -5.33 -2.25 -4.37
C SER A 83 -6.60 -2.71 -3.68
N VAL A 84 -7.01 -2.00 -2.63
CA VAL A 84 -8.19 -2.35 -1.84
C VAL A 84 -9.24 -1.25 -1.88
N ASN A 85 -10.50 -1.60 -1.55
CA ASN A 85 -11.65 -0.70 -1.65
C ASN A 85 -11.78 0.33 -0.52
N ILE A 86 -10.74 0.52 0.29
CA ILE A 86 -10.60 1.66 1.21
C ILE A 86 -9.59 2.64 0.64
N ASP A 87 -9.87 3.93 0.74
CA ASP A 87 -9.14 4.96 0.01
C ASP A 87 -9.00 6.28 0.74
N MET A 88 -8.16 7.13 0.18
CA MET A 88 -8.17 8.57 0.38
C MET A 88 -8.88 9.22 -0.82
N ILE A 89 -9.75 10.17 -0.55
CA ILE A 89 -10.45 10.96 -1.55
C ILE A 89 -10.12 12.43 -1.38
N ALA A 90 -10.13 13.17 -2.49
CA ALA A 90 -9.86 14.60 -2.47
C ALA A 90 -10.81 15.39 -3.37
N ALA A 91 -11.04 16.64 -2.97
CA ALA A 91 -11.49 17.69 -3.86
C ALA A 91 -10.35 18.69 -4.08
N ALA A 92 -10.08 19.07 -5.34
CA ALA A 92 -9.04 20.03 -5.68
C ALA A 92 -9.58 21.13 -6.60
N ALA A 93 -9.22 22.39 -6.29
CA ALA A 93 -9.65 23.56 -7.05
C ALA A 93 -8.49 24.55 -7.29
N PRO A 94 -8.47 25.30 -8.41
CA PRO A 94 -7.52 26.38 -8.63
C PRO A 94 -7.71 27.48 -7.60
N ASN A 95 -6.61 28.02 -7.05
CA ASN A 95 -6.68 29.09 -6.03
C ASN A 95 -6.13 30.46 -6.51
N GLY A 96 -5.63 30.53 -7.72
CA GLY A 96 -5.07 31.78 -8.26
C GLY A 96 -3.76 32.25 -7.62
N LEU A 97 -3.17 31.45 -6.72
CA LEU A 97 -1.90 31.71 -6.05
C LEU A 97 -0.77 30.93 -6.73
N ASN A 98 0.48 31.18 -6.33
CA ASN A 98 1.60 30.32 -6.70
C ASN A 98 1.91 29.30 -5.59
N GLN A 99 0.88 28.67 -5.03
CA GLN A 99 0.98 27.79 -3.87
C GLN A 99 0.11 26.54 -4.03
N LEU A 100 0.64 25.37 -3.68
CA LEU A 100 -0.16 24.19 -3.39
C LEU A 100 -0.52 24.22 -1.89
N ARG A 101 -1.81 24.28 -1.57
CA ARG A 101 -2.32 24.22 -0.20
C ARG A 101 -3.11 22.93 -0.01
N VAL A 102 -2.69 22.11 0.94
CA VAL A 102 -3.29 20.79 1.19
C VAL A 102 -3.75 20.70 2.64
N GLN A 103 -5.04 20.48 2.82
CA GLN A 103 -5.65 20.20 4.10
C GLN A 103 -6.16 18.77 4.14
N SER A 104 -5.51 17.91 4.90
CA SER A 104 -6.06 16.60 5.24
C SER A 104 -6.91 16.71 6.51
N GLU A 105 -8.05 16.03 6.53
CA GLU A 105 -8.96 16.02 7.67
C GLU A 105 -8.25 15.56 8.95
N GLY A 106 -8.28 16.39 10.00
CA GLY A 106 -7.64 16.11 11.28
C GLY A 106 -6.12 16.36 11.34
N TYR A 107 -5.56 17.06 10.35
CA TYR A 107 -4.14 17.45 10.30
C TYR A 107 -3.97 18.95 10.07
N ASP A 108 -2.76 19.44 10.25
CA ASP A 108 -2.41 20.83 9.97
C ASP A 108 -2.37 21.12 8.46
N LEU A 109 -2.66 22.36 8.09
CA LEU A 109 -2.57 22.84 6.73
C LEU A 109 -1.12 22.84 6.23
N CYS A 110 -0.87 22.16 5.11
CA CYS A 110 0.40 22.21 4.40
C CYS A 110 0.34 23.25 3.27
N VAL A 111 1.37 24.10 3.18
CA VAL A 111 1.49 25.15 2.12
C VAL A 111 2.85 25.03 1.46
N ILE A 112 2.88 24.76 0.16
CA ILE A 112 4.11 24.67 -0.64
C ILE A 112 4.13 25.84 -1.63
N ASP A 113 5.20 26.63 -1.60
CA ASP A 113 5.50 27.62 -2.63
C ASP A 113 6.02 26.90 -3.88
N LEU A 114 5.28 26.99 -4.99
CA LEU A 114 5.64 26.37 -6.27
C LEU A 114 6.84 27.05 -6.96
N GLY A 115 7.26 28.21 -6.47
CA GLY A 115 8.47 28.90 -6.91
C GLY A 115 9.75 28.34 -6.30
N ASP A 116 9.65 27.63 -5.16
CA ASP A 116 10.79 27.05 -4.45
C ASP A 116 10.48 25.60 -4.02
N LEU A 117 10.90 24.65 -4.84
CA LEU A 117 10.68 23.22 -4.66
C LEU A 117 11.94 22.45 -4.24
N ALA A 118 13.04 23.15 -3.90
CA ALA A 118 14.26 22.50 -3.43
C ALA A 118 14.02 21.70 -2.14
N ALA A 119 14.66 20.53 -2.04
CA ALA A 119 14.59 19.69 -0.83
C ALA A 119 15.14 20.45 0.39
N ARG A 120 14.48 20.30 1.53
CA ARG A 120 14.83 20.99 2.78
C ARG A 120 15.00 19.96 3.89
N LYS A 121 16.16 19.96 4.51
CA LYS A 121 16.48 19.02 5.58
C LYS A 121 15.56 19.13 6.79
N GLU A 122 15.12 20.33 7.10
CA GLU A 122 14.18 20.62 8.19
C GLU A 122 12.75 20.10 7.95
N GLU A 123 12.43 19.78 6.69
CA GLU A 123 11.13 19.17 6.31
C GLU A 123 11.20 17.64 6.26
N GLU A 124 12.37 16.99 6.42
CA GLU A 124 12.47 15.54 6.45
C GLU A 124 11.46 14.93 7.46
N ASN A 125 10.85 13.81 7.09
CA ASN A 125 9.79 13.13 7.81
C ASN A 125 8.48 13.94 7.96
N THR A 126 8.23 14.92 7.11
CA THR A 126 6.98 15.71 7.08
C THR A 126 6.21 15.54 5.77
N THR A 127 4.90 15.74 5.83
CA THR A 127 4.03 15.78 4.64
C THR A 127 4.47 16.87 3.65
N MET A 128 5.02 17.98 4.14
CA MET A 128 5.52 19.07 3.28
C MET A 128 6.65 18.60 2.37
N ALA A 129 7.55 17.75 2.86
CA ALA A 129 8.62 17.17 2.06
C ALA A 129 8.08 16.32 0.90
N LEU A 130 7.09 15.45 1.16
CA LEU A 130 6.44 14.65 0.11
C LEU A 130 5.80 15.53 -0.96
N LEU A 131 4.97 16.50 -0.55
CA LEU A 131 4.29 17.42 -1.47
C LEU A 131 5.29 18.20 -2.34
N ARG A 132 6.38 18.68 -1.74
CA ARG A 132 7.45 19.41 -2.44
C ARG A 132 8.15 18.52 -3.46
N GLY A 133 8.50 17.29 -3.08
CA GLY A 133 9.15 16.31 -3.95
C GLY A 133 8.27 15.94 -5.14
N GLU A 134 6.98 15.66 -4.93
CA GLU A 134 6.07 15.36 -6.03
C GLU A 134 5.90 16.55 -6.98
N CYS A 135 5.72 17.77 -6.47
CA CYS A 135 5.66 18.97 -7.30
C CYS A 135 6.93 19.14 -8.16
N GLU A 136 8.13 18.96 -7.59
CA GLU A 136 9.37 19.04 -8.37
C GLU A 136 9.45 17.95 -9.43
N ALA A 137 9.11 16.70 -9.10
CA ALA A 137 9.13 15.62 -10.07
C ALA A 137 8.17 15.82 -11.24
N PHE A 138 7.00 16.42 -11.00
CA PHE A 138 6.07 16.80 -12.07
C PHE A 138 6.58 17.99 -12.90
N LYS A 139 7.19 18.99 -12.25
CA LYS A 139 7.81 20.14 -12.92
C LYS A 139 8.96 19.72 -13.83
N GLU A 140 9.82 18.80 -13.38
CA GLU A 140 10.91 18.23 -14.21
C GLU A 140 10.37 17.48 -15.44
N ARG A 141 9.16 16.92 -15.35
CA ARG A 141 8.45 16.29 -16.47
C ARG A 141 7.70 17.28 -17.37
N GLY A 142 7.85 18.58 -17.12
CA GLY A 142 7.27 19.64 -17.94
C GLY A 142 5.88 20.11 -17.52
N ALA A 143 5.43 19.77 -16.31
CA ALA A 143 4.17 20.29 -15.78
C ALA A 143 4.29 21.81 -15.54
N ALA A 144 3.36 22.58 -16.11
CA ALA A 144 3.20 24.00 -15.82
C ALA A 144 2.37 24.17 -14.54
N LEU A 145 2.99 23.95 -13.39
CA LEU A 145 2.32 23.99 -12.09
C LEU A 145 1.72 25.37 -11.82
N SER A 146 0.52 25.41 -11.28
CA SER A 146 -0.14 26.60 -10.78
C SER A 146 -0.86 26.28 -9.47
N GLY A 147 -1.29 27.30 -8.74
CA GLY A 147 -1.83 27.12 -7.40
C GLY A 147 -3.09 26.27 -7.34
N LEU A 148 -3.12 25.35 -6.37
CA LEU A 148 -4.26 24.49 -6.06
C LEU A 148 -4.56 24.51 -4.57
N ASP A 149 -5.84 24.45 -4.23
CA ASP A 149 -6.36 24.07 -2.94
C ASP A 149 -6.86 22.65 -2.99
N VAL A 150 -6.43 21.82 -2.05
CA VAL A 150 -6.77 20.40 -1.97
C VAL A 150 -7.27 20.07 -0.58
N TYR A 151 -8.49 19.52 -0.48
CA TYR A 151 -9.03 18.97 0.77
C TYR A 151 -9.14 17.46 0.67
N ILE A 152 -8.62 16.73 1.65
CA ILE A 152 -8.50 15.26 1.66
C ILE A 152 -9.24 14.67 2.85
N SER A 153 -10.02 13.61 2.61
CA SER A 153 -10.58 12.74 3.65
C SER A 153 -10.14 11.29 3.42
N SER A 154 -9.84 10.56 4.50
CA SER A 154 -9.27 9.22 4.43
C SER A 154 -10.09 8.20 5.20
N ASN A 155 -10.38 7.06 4.54
CA ASN A 155 -10.86 5.84 5.19
C ASN A 155 -9.73 4.80 5.37
N VAL A 156 -8.50 5.12 4.94
CA VAL A 156 -7.34 4.24 5.15
C VAL A 156 -6.90 4.38 6.61
N PRO A 157 -7.07 3.36 7.46
CA PRO A 157 -6.75 3.47 8.86
C PRO A 157 -5.24 3.64 9.06
N LYS A 158 -4.83 4.53 9.98
CA LYS A 158 -3.42 4.68 10.35
C LYS A 158 -2.90 3.40 11.01
N GLY A 159 -1.68 3.02 10.67
CA GLY A 159 -1.02 1.86 11.28
C GLY A 159 -1.64 0.50 10.91
N SER A 160 -2.65 0.48 10.04
CA SER A 160 -3.34 -0.74 9.62
C SER A 160 -2.59 -1.56 8.57
N GLY A 161 -1.35 -1.21 8.24
CA GLY A 161 -0.55 -1.93 7.25
C GLY A 161 -1.05 -1.85 5.81
N VAL A 162 -2.11 -1.08 5.51
CA VAL A 162 -2.65 -0.90 4.14
C VAL A 162 -2.11 0.33 3.41
N SER A 163 -1.02 0.89 3.90
CA SER A 163 -0.21 1.97 3.31
C SER A 163 -0.95 3.27 3.03
N SER A 164 -1.22 4.03 4.09
CA SER A 164 -1.79 5.38 3.95
C SER A 164 -0.81 6.36 3.30
N SER A 165 0.52 6.20 3.46
CA SER A 165 1.52 7.05 2.80
C SER A 165 1.44 6.91 1.28
N ALA A 166 1.50 5.68 0.75
CA ALA A 166 1.42 5.45 -0.69
C ALA A 166 0.07 5.91 -1.29
N ALA A 167 -1.04 5.71 -0.57
CA ALA A 167 -2.33 6.25 -1.00
C ALA A 167 -2.33 7.77 -1.08
N PHE A 168 -1.68 8.46 -0.14
CA PHE A 168 -1.52 9.92 -0.16
C PHE A 168 -0.66 10.37 -1.35
N GLU A 169 0.52 9.79 -1.54
CA GLU A 169 1.43 10.09 -2.64
C GLU A 169 0.75 9.88 -4.00
N VAL A 170 0.11 8.72 -4.19
CA VAL A 170 -0.63 8.43 -5.43
C VAL A 170 -1.79 9.41 -5.62
N LEU A 171 -2.50 9.82 -4.57
CA LEU A 171 -3.59 10.80 -4.68
C LEU A 171 -3.08 12.14 -5.18
N ILE A 172 -1.98 12.66 -4.61
CA ILE A 172 -1.35 13.91 -5.07
C ILE A 172 -0.85 13.76 -6.51
N GLY A 173 -0.17 12.65 -6.82
CA GLY A 173 0.29 12.36 -8.17
C GLY A 173 -0.85 12.35 -9.20
N VAL A 174 -2.00 11.76 -8.89
CA VAL A 174 -3.20 11.75 -9.76
C VAL A 174 -3.75 13.16 -9.94
N ILE A 175 -3.83 13.96 -8.86
CA ILE A 175 -4.29 15.37 -8.94
C ILE A 175 -3.38 16.17 -9.87
N LEU A 176 -2.06 16.09 -9.66
CA LEU A 176 -1.09 16.84 -10.46
C LEU A 176 -1.11 16.39 -11.93
N ASN A 177 -1.28 15.08 -12.18
CA ASN A 177 -1.38 14.51 -13.53
C ASN A 177 -2.63 15.01 -14.28
N ASP A 178 -3.82 14.96 -13.67
CA ASP A 178 -5.05 15.49 -14.27
C ASP A 178 -4.95 16.99 -14.49
N ARG A 179 -4.45 17.73 -13.52
CA ARG A 179 -4.45 19.19 -13.55
C ARG A 179 -3.42 19.79 -14.49
N PHE A 180 -2.24 19.20 -14.62
CA PHE A 180 -1.10 19.83 -15.28
C PHE A 180 -0.48 18.99 -16.40
N MET A 181 -0.82 17.70 -16.51
CA MET A 181 -0.27 16.80 -17.52
C MET A 181 -1.32 16.17 -18.44
N ALA A 182 -2.61 16.53 -18.28
CA ALA A 182 -3.72 15.95 -19.04
C ALA A 182 -3.68 14.40 -19.03
N GLU A 183 -3.43 13.81 -17.86
CA GLU A 183 -3.35 12.36 -17.60
C GLU A 183 -2.29 11.61 -18.44
N LYS A 184 -1.23 12.28 -18.88
CA LYS A 184 -0.17 11.67 -19.70
C LYS A 184 0.87 10.89 -18.88
N VAL A 185 0.93 11.07 -17.57
CA VAL A 185 1.83 10.32 -16.70
C VAL A 185 1.18 8.98 -16.37
N SER A 186 1.86 7.88 -16.69
CA SER A 186 1.32 6.53 -16.45
C SER A 186 1.21 6.22 -14.95
N PRO A 187 0.33 5.29 -14.53
CA PRO A 187 0.25 4.86 -13.15
C PRO A 187 1.60 4.37 -12.59
N ILE A 188 2.38 3.66 -13.38
CA ILE A 188 3.74 3.22 -13.01
C ILE A 188 4.63 4.43 -12.70
N ALA A 189 4.60 5.45 -13.56
CA ALA A 189 5.40 6.65 -13.35
C ALA A 189 4.92 7.48 -12.15
N ILE A 190 3.61 7.52 -11.86
CA ILE A 190 3.08 8.14 -10.63
C ILE A 190 3.63 7.41 -9.39
N ALA A 191 3.62 6.07 -9.38
CA ALA A 191 4.19 5.29 -8.29
C ALA A 191 5.69 5.57 -8.08
N GLN A 192 6.46 5.66 -9.17
CA GLN A 192 7.89 5.99 -9.11
C GLN A 192 8.14 7.41 -8.61
N ILE A 193 7.27 8.37 -8.94
CA ILE A 193 7.33 9.75 -8.42
C ILE A 193 7.13 9.74 -6.90
N GLY A 194 6.09 9.07 -6.39
CA GLY A 194 5.83 8.96 -4.95
C GLY A 194 7.03 8.36 -4.21
N GLN A 195 7.53 7.19 -4.68
CA GLN A 195 8.72 6.58 -4.10
C GLN A 195 9.94 7.52 -4.11
N TRP A 196 10.17 8.23 -5.21
CA TRP A 196 11.29 9.18 -5.29
C TRP A 196 11.13 10.32 -4.28
N ALA A 197 9.91 10.86 -4.14
CA ALA A 197 9.63 11.88 -3.15
C ALA A 197 9.84 11.36 -1.71
N GLU A 198 9.44 10.13 -1.41
CA GLU A 198 9.66 9.50 -0.10
C GLU A 198 11.15 9.27 0.18
N ASN A 199 11.91 8.79 -0.81
CA ASN A 199 13.34 8.50 -0.63
C ASN A 199 14.21 9.74 -0.57
N VAL A 200 13.93 10.77 -1.41
CA VAL A 200 14.82 11.92 -1.61
C VAL A 200 14.43 13.13 -0.77
N TYR A 201 13.13 13.40 -0.61
CA TYR A 201 12.61 14.55 0.13
C TYR A 201 12.21 14.20 1.55
N PHE A 202 11.43 13.14 1.73
CA PHE A 202 11.04 12.71 3.06
C PHE A 202 12.17 12.06 3.84
N GLY A 203 13.16 11.46 3.13
CA GLY A 203 14.37 10.91 3.73
C GLY A 203 14.20 9.48 4.27
N LYS A 204 13.16 8.76 3.90
CA LYS A 204 12.91 7.38 4.32
C LYS A 204 13.04 6.43 3.12
N PRO A 205 14.07 5.59 3.06
CA PRO A 205 14.20 4.57 2.03
C PRO A 205 13.03 3.59 2.07
N CYS A 206 12.27 3.51 0.99
CA CYS A 206 11.15 2.56 0.84
C CYS A 206 11.25 1.75 -0.45
N GLY A 207 10.59 0.58 -0.48
CA GLY A 207 10.33 -0.18 -1.70
C GLY A 207 9.29 0.52 -2.58
N LEU A 208 9.08 -0.01 -3.79
CA LEU A 208 8.14 0.57 -4.76
C LEU A 208 6.78 -0.16 -4.79
N MET A 209 6.64 -1.28 -4.08
CA MET A 209 5.44 -2.12 -4.11
C MET A 209 4.17 -1.36 -3.71
N ASP A 210 4.25 -0.57 -2.66
CA ASP A 210 3.10 0.11 -2.06
C ASP A 210 2.48 1.13 -3.01
N GLN A 211 3.31 2.01 -3.55
CA GLN A 211 2.90 3.03 -4.51
C GLN A 211 2.40 2.38 -5.80
N MET A 212 3.07 1.30 -6.24
CA MET A 212 2.69 0.59 -7.46
C MET A 212 1.30 -0.04 -7.33
N ALA A 213 1.04 -0.76 -6.23
CA ALA A 213 -0.26 -1.37 -6.00
C ALA A 213 -1.38 -0.33 -5.85
N SER A 214 -1.13 0.78 -5.13
CA SER A 214 -2.08 1.88 -5.01
C SER A 214 -2.35 2.58 -6.35
N SER A 215 -1.34 2.77 -7.18
CA SER A 215 -1.44 3.54 -8.42
C SER A 215 -2.03 2.75 -9.59
N VAL A 216 -1.66 1.47 -9.74
CA VAL A 216 -2.06 0.65 -10.90
C VAL A 216 -3.47 0.06 -10.74
N GLY A 217 -3.82 -0.37 -9.53
CA GLY A 217 -5.10 -1.04 -9.30
C GLY A 217 -5.07 -2.56 -9.54
N ASN A 218 -6.18 -3.23 -9.30
CA ASN A 218 -6.31 -4.68 -9.37
C ASN A 218 -5.31 -5.44 -8.45
N ILE A 219 -5.16 -6.74 -8.69
CA ILE A 219 -3.98 -7.49 -8.24
C ILE A 219 -2.93 -7.37 -9.33
N ILE A 220 -1.71 -7.08 -8.93
CA ILE A 220 -0.54 -7.02 -9.80
C ILE A 220 0.57 -7.90 -9.26
N THR A 221 1.29 -8.56 -10.15
CA THR A 221 2.61 -9.12 -9.85
C THR A 221 3.66 -8.15 -10.39
N ILE A 222 4.70 -7.94 -9.62
CA ILE A 222 5.81 -7.06 -9.99
C ILE A 222 7.10 -7.85 -9.88
N ASP A 223 7.91 -7.86 -10.93
CA ASP A 223 9.30 -8.34 -10.89
C ASP A 223 10.23 -7.13 -10.89
N PHE A 224 10.98 -6.95 -9.80
CA PHE A 224 11.95 -5.87 -9.62
C PHE A 224 13.36 -6.26 -10.08
N ALA A 225 13.50 -7.20 -11.01
CA ALA A 225 14.83 -7.55 -11.55
C ALA A 225 15.57 -6.33 -12.09
N ASP A 226 14.86 -5.39 -12.69
CA ASP A 226 15.32 -4.02 -13.00
C ASP A 226 14.40 -3.03 -12.27
N PRO A 227 14.80 -2.46 -11.11
CA PRO A 227 13.96 -1.53 -10.37
C PRO A 227 13.63 -0.23 -11.10
N ALA A 228 14.45 0.17 -12.09
CA ALA A 228 14.18 1.34 -12.92
C ALA A 228 13.05 1.07 -13.93
N HIS A 229 12.93 -0.18 -14.37
CA HIS A 229 11.92 -0.65 -15.32
C HIS A 229 11.27 -1.94 -14.81
N PRO A 230 10.49 -1.87 -13.71
CA PRO A 230 9.86 -3.06 -13.14
C PRO A 230 8.87 -3.67 -14.13
N ASP A 231 8.87 -5.02 -14.21
CA ASP A 231 7.88 -5.74 -14.99
C ASP A 231 6.60 -5.88 -14.16
N VAL A 232 5.51 -5.25 -14.62
CA VAL A 232 4.23 -5.15 -13.90
C VAL A 232 3.13 -5.81 -14.71
N GLU A 233 2.61 -6.92 -14.22
CA GLU A 233 1.53 -7.64 -14.89
C GLU A 233 0.26 -7.72 -14.01
N PRO A 234 -0.92 -7.46 -14.57
CA PRO A 234 -2.18 -7.66 -13.85
C PRO A 234 -2.48 -9.16 -13.69
N VAL A 235 -3.04 -9.50 -12.54
CA VAL A 235 -3.56 -10.83 -12.22
C VAL A 235 -5.07 -10.70 -11.97
N GLN A 236 -5.86 -11.15 -12.94
CA GLN A 236 -7.33 -11.05 -12.89
C GLN A 236 -7.90 -12.11 -11.95
N VAL A 237 -8.39 -11.69 -10.79
CA VAL A 237 -8.96 -12.57 -9.77
C VAL A 237 -10.07 -11.85 -9.01
N ASP A 238 -11.16 -12.54 -8.79
CA ASP A 238 -12.19 -12.16 -7.85
C ASP A 238 -12.28 -13.23 -6.73
N PHE A 239 -11.77 -12.89 -5.56
CA PHE A 239 -11.77 -13.80 -4.41
C PHE A 239 -13.20 -14.14 -3.95
N SER A 240 -14.18 -13.25 -4.13
CA SER A 240 -15.56 -13.50 -3.73
C SER A 240 -16.21 -14.60 -4.58
N GLN A 241 -15.91 -14.62 -5.88
CA GLN A 241 -16.36 -15.71 -6.76
C GLN A 241 -15.67 -17.04 -6.43
N ALA A 242 -14.49 -16.99 -5.84
CA ALA A 242 -13.80 -18.17 -5.31
C ALA A 242 -14.31 -18.61 -3.92
N GLY A 243 -15.33 -17.95 -3.38
CA GLY A 243 -15.88 -18.24 -2.06
C GLY A 243 -14.97 -17.76 -0.90
N LEU A 244 -14.11 -16.77 -1.15
CA LEU A 244 -13.15 -16.24 -0.19
C LEU A 244 -13.37 -14.75 0.07
N ALA A 245 -13.17 -14.33 1.31
CA ALA A 245 -13.02 -12.93 1.69
C ALA A 245 -11.58 -12.63 2.07
N LEU A 246 -11.09 -11.46 1.69
CA LEU A 246 -9.83 -10.91 2.18
C LEU A 246 -10.10 -10.11 3.44
N CYS A 247 -9.46 -10.49 4.55
CA CYS A 247 -9.56 -9.80 5.82
C CYS A 247 -8.19 -9.26 6.25
N ILE A 248 -8.18 -8.03 6.75
CA ILE A 248 -7.02 -7.44 7.44
C ILE A 248 -7.41 -7.26 8.90
N LEU A 249 -6.61 -7.86 9.78
CA LEU A 249 -6.81 -7.87 11.23
C LEU A 249 -5.83 -6.88 11.85
N ASP A 250 -6.31 -5.83 12.50
CA ASP A 250 -5.47 -4.90 13.25
C ASP A 250 -5.12 -5.53 14.60
N SER A 251 -3.86 -5.90 14.78
CA SER A 251 -3.38 -6.57 16.00
C SER A 251 -3.33 -5.65 17.21
N GLY A 252 -3.39 -4.33 17.00
CA GLY A 252 -3.20 -3.33 18.06
C GLY A 252 -1.74 -3.06 18.43
N ALA A 253 -0.77 -3.75 17.79
CA ALA A 253 0.65 -3.50 18.02
C ALA A 253 1.07 -2.13 17.47
N ASP A 254 1.85 -1.38 18.25
CA ASP A 254 2.39 -0.09 17.83
C ASP A 254 3.67 -0.27 17.00
N HIS A 255 3.87 0.61 16.01
CA HIS A 255 5.07 0.70 15.19
C HIS A 255 6.17 1.58 15.80
N ALA A 256 5.90 2.23 16.95
CA ALA A 256 6.87 3.06 17.64
C ALA A 256 8.13 2.24 17.97
N ASP A 257 9.30 2.84 17.75
CA ASP A 257 10.62 2.27 18.08
C ASP A 257 11.03 0.98 17.31
N LEU A 258 10.35 0.62 16.21
CA LEU A 258 10.68 -0.57 15.41
C LEU A 258 11.48 -0.27 14.13
N THR A 259 11.88 0.98 13.91
CA THR A 259 12.61 1.41 12.70
C THR A 259 13.88 0.60 12.46
N ASP A 260 14.63 0.29 13.51
CA ASP A 260 15.86 -0.49 13.41
C ASP A 260 15.60 -1.94 12.97
N GLU A 261 14.51 -2.56 13.43
CA GLU A 261 14.13 -3.92 13.03
C GLU A 261 13.71 -3.97 11.55
N TYR A 262 12.97 -2.97 11.07
CA TYR A 262 12.64 -2.83 9.64
C TYR A 262 13.89 -2.64 8.80
N ALA A 263 14.80 -1.75 9.19
CA ALA A 263 16.05 -1.48 8.48
C ALA A 263 17.01 -2.70 8.50
N ALA A 264 16.96 -3.50 9.55
CA ALA A 264 17.82 -4.68 9.67
C ALA A 264 17.54 -5.73 8.58
N ILE A 265 16.28 -5.88 8.12
CA ILE A 265 15.95 -6.89 7.09
C ILE A 265 16.71 -6.65 5.78
N PRO A 266 16.55 -5.51 5.08
CA PRO A 266 17.27 -5.28 3.84
C PRO A 266 18.80 -5.22 4.04
N ASN A 267 19.28 -4.69 5.17
CA ASN A 267 20.70 -4.56 5.44
C ASN A 267 21.37 -5.92 5.65
N GLU A 268 20.75 -6.82 6.39
CA GLU A 268 21.24 -8.18 6.61
C GLU A 268 21.23 -9.00 5.30
N CYS A 269 20.20 -8.89 4.48
CA CYS A 269 20.12 -9.53 3.18
C CYS A 269 21.22 -9.02 2.23
N ARG A 270 21.48 -7.71 2.18
CA ARG A 270 22.57 -7.12 1.41
C ARG A 270 23.95 -7.58 1.91
N ALA A 271 24.13 -7.70 3.22
CA ALA A 271 25.38 -8.22 3.78
C ALA A 271 25.65 -9.66 3.30
N VAL A 272 24.64 -10.53 3.25
CA VAL A 272 24.77 -11.89 2.69
C VAL A 272 25.08 -11.84 1.20
N ALA A 273 24.39 -10.99 0.43
CA ALA A 273 24.64 -10.83 -1.01
C ALA A 273 26.10 -10.40 -1.28
N ALA A 274 26.61 -9.44 -0.51
CA ALA A 274 27.99 -8.94 -0.63
C ALA A 274 29.04 -10.04 -0.37
N VAL A 275 28.84 -10.91 0.61
CA VAL A 275 29.71 -12.08 0.85
C VAL A 275 29.72 -13.03 -0.36
N CYS A 276 28.63 -13.08 -1.10
CA CYS A 276 28.48 -13.91 -2.30
C CYS A 276 28.85 -13.17 -3.61
N GLY A 277 29.27 -11.91 -3.55
CA GLY A 277 29.73 -11.12 -4.70
C GLY A 277 28.63 -10.36 -5.45
N GLY A 278 27.43 -10.19 -4.85
CA GLY A 278 26.31 -9.39 -5.37
C GLY A 278 26.01 -8.17 -4.52
N GLU A 279 25.20 -7.24 -5.04
CA GLU A 279 24.68 -6.09 -4.28
C GLU A 279 23.39 -6.46 -3.53
N VAL A 280 22.54 -7.25 -4.17
CA VAL A 280 21.31 -7.80 -3.63
C VAL A 280 21.22 -9.31 -3.88
N LEU A 281 20.32 -9.99 -3.17
CA LEU A 281 20.20 -11.46 -3.31
C LEU A 281 19.74 -11.89 -4.70
N ARG A 282 19.05 -11.02 -5.46
CA ARG A 282 18.66 -11.32 -6.85
C ARG A 282 19.85 -11.51 -7.78
N ASP A 283 20.98 -10.84 -7.52
CA ASP A 283 22.21 -10.93 -8.31
C ASP A 283 22.98 -12.23 -8.04
N VAL A 284 22.66 -12.92 -6.95
CA VAL A 284 23.37 -14.10 -6.47
C VAL A 284 22.57 -15.37 -6.78
N PRO A 285 23.08 -16.29 -7.61
CA PRO A 285 22.45 -17.61 -7.79
C PRO A 285 22.34 -18.36 -6.45
N PHE A 286 21.24 -19.07 -6.24
CA PHE A 286 21.00 -19.80 -5.00
C PHE A 286 22.14 -20.81 -4.68
N GLU A 287 22.68 -21.49 -5.70
CA GLU A 287 23.81 -22.43 -5.57
C GLU A 287 25.06 -21.71 -5.06
N THR A 288 25.30 -20.45 -5.49
CA THR A 288 26.42 -19.63 -5.01
C THR A 288 26.23 -19.28 -3.54
N PHE A 289 25.00 -18.90 -3.14
CA PHE A 289 24.68 -18.65 -1.72
C PHE A 289 24.93 -19.92 -0.88
N ILE A 290 24.46 -21.09 -1.31
CA ILE A 290 24.66 -22.35 -0.59
C ILE A 290 26.16 -22.71 -0.47
N ALA A 291 26.93 -22.50 -1.53
CA ALA A 291 28.36 -22.74 -1.51
C ALA A 291 29.11 -21.82 -0.52
N ASN A 292 28.62 -20.58 -0.32
CA ASN A 292 29.20 -19.61 0.60
C ASN A 292 28.55 -19.61 1.99
N LEU A 293 27.64 -20.53 2.28
CA LEU A 293 26.89 -20.57 3.55
C LEU A 293 27.78 -20.49 4.81
N PRO A 294 28.90 -21.21 4.92
CA PRO A 294 29.80 -21.11 6.07
C PRO A 294 30.41 -19.71 6.23
N ALA A 295 30.72 -19.02 5.14
CA ALA A 295 31.27 -17.67 5.15
C ALA A 295 30.17 -16.64 5.54
N CYS A 296 28.97 -16.77 4.99
CA CYS A 296 27.82 -15.94 5.33
C CYS A 296 27.48 -16.05 6.82
N ARG A 297 27.42 -17.26 7.38
CA ARG A 297 27.18 -17.46 8.82
C ARG A 297 28.25 -16.80 9.69
N LYS A 298 29.53 -16.93 9.30
CA LYS A 298 30.64 -16.36 10.06
C LYS A 298 30.66 -14.83 10.02
N GLN A 299 30.32 -14.22 8.86
CA GLN A 299 30.47 -12.77 8.64
C GLN A 299 29.19 -11.99 8.96
N CYS A 300 28.01 -12.56 8.63
CA CYS A 300 26.71 -11.87 8.74
C CYS A 300 25.85 -12.38 9.91
N GLY A 301 26.15 -13.58 10.44
CA GLY A 301 25.36 -14.24 11.48
C GLY A 301 24.20 -15.09 10.95
N ASP A 302 23.64 -15.91 11.82
CA ASP A 302 22.62 -16.91 11.43
C ASP A 302 21.28 -16.26 11.04
N ARG A 303 20.87 -15.12 11.68
CA ARG A 303 19.64 -14.43 11.34
C ARG A 303 19.67 -13.87 9.91
N ALA A 304 20.75 -13.27 9.49
CA ALA A 304 20.94 -12.78 8.13
C ALA A 304 20.82 -13.89 7.09
N VAL A 305 21.41 -15.06 7.40
CA VAL A 305 21.33 -16.25 6.55
C VAL A 305 19.90 -16.80 6.45
N LEU A 306 19.15 -16.83 7.57
CA LEU A 306 17.74 -17.25 7.56
C LEU A 306 16.89 -16.29 6.72
N ARG A 307 17.11 -14.98 6.85
CA ARG A 307 16.45 -13.95 6.03
C ARG A 307 16.74 -14.14 4.53
N ALA A 308 17.98 -14.49 4.17
CA ALA A 308 18.31 -14.80 2.79
C ALA A 308 17.56 -16.04 2.27
N PHE A 309 17.47 -17.12 3.04
CA PHE A 309 16.65 -18.30 2.69
C PHE A 309 15.17 -17.91 2.47
N HIS A 310 14.61 -17.05 3.32
CA HIS A 310 13.25 -16.54 3.11
C HIS A 310 13.11 -15.85 1.76
N VAL A 311 14.02 -14.90 1.44
CA VAL A 311 13.93 -14.10 0.21
C VAL A 311 14.01 -15.01 -1.03
N TYR A 312 14.92 -15.97 -1.08
CA TYR A 312 14.99 -16.92 -2.19
C TYR A 312 13.72 -17.76 -2.34
N ALA A 313 13.20 -18.28 -1.22
CA ALA A 313 12.00 -19.11 -1.24
C ALA A 313 10.75 -18.29 -1.60
N ASP A 314 10.59 -17.09 -1.04
CA ASP A 314 9.40 -16.26 -1.25
C ASP A 314 9.37 -15.67 -2.66
N ASN A 315 10.53 -15.30 -3.21
CA ASN A 315 10.65 -14.88 -4.61
C ASN A 315 10.15 -15.94 -5.60
N GLN A 316 10.43 -17.23 -5.34
CA GLN A 316 9.89 -18.33 -6.14
C GLN A 316 8.42 -18.60 -5.84
N ARG A 317 8.00 -18.43 -4.60
CA ARG A 317 6.62 -18.64 -4.15
C ARG A 317 5.65 -17.66 -4.81
N VAL A 318 6.05 -16.40 -5.00
CA VAL A 318 5.24 -15.41 -5.74
C VAL A 318 4.91 -15.92 -7.14
N ALA A 319 5.87 -16.40 -7.90
CA ALA A 319 5.61 -16.94 -9.25
C ALA A 319 4.61 -18.11 -9.21
N ARG A 320 4.72 -18.99 -8.21
CA ARG A 320 3.77 -20.10 -8.01
C ARG A 320 2.39 -19.62 -7.59
N GLN A 321 2.28 -18.58 -6.75
CA GLN A 321 1.02 -17.95 -6.37
C GLN A 321 0.31 -17.35 -7.59
N VAL A 322 1.04 -16.62 -8.44
CA VAL A 322 0.52 -16.06 -9.70
C VAL A 322 -0.01 -17.15 -10.62
N ASN A 323 0.76 -18.22 -10.80
CA ASN A 323 0.34 -19.35 -11.65
C ASN A 323 -0.92 -20.05 -11.09
N ALA A 324 -1.01 -20.23 -9.77
CA ALA A 324 -2.18 -20.81 -9.12
C ALA A 324 -3.42 -19.93 -9.30
N LEU A 325 -3.29 -18.62 -9.12
CA LEU A 325 -4.39 -17.67 -9.33
C LEU A 325 -4.86 -17.65 -10.78
N ARG A 326 -3.94 -17.61 -11.76
CA ARG A 326 -4.26 -17.65 -13.20
C ARG A 326 -4.94 -18.96 -13.62
N ALA A 327 -4.63 -20.06 -12.93
CA ALA A 327 -5.26 -21.37 -13.15
C ALA A 327 -6.57 -21.55 -12.39
N GLY A 328 -6.97 -20.63 -11.52
CA GLY A 328 -8.12 -20.79 -10.62
C GLY A 328 -7.90 -21.83 -9.52
N ASP A 329 -6.65 -22.22 -9.26
CA ASP A 329 -6.28 -23.18 -8.20
C ASP A 329 -6.12 -22.47 -6.86
N PHE A 330 -7.26 -22.09 -6.27
CA PHE A 330 -7.28 -21.41 -4.98
C PHE A 330 -6.77 -22.27 -3.83
N LYS A 331 -6.85 -23.59 -3.94
CA LYS A 331 -6.32 -24.49 -2.91
C LYS A 331 -4.79 -24.37 -2.84
N THR A 332 -4.09 -24.46 -3.97
CA THR A 332 -2.64 -24.25 -4.04
C THR A 332 -2.27 -22.83 -3.66
N PHE A 333 -3.04 -21.82 -4.08
CA PHE A 333 -2.81 -20.42 -3.69
C PHE A 333 -2.83 -20.25 -2.16
N LEU A 334 -3.88 -20.72 -1.47
CA LEU A 334 -4.01 -20.62 -0.01
C LEU A 334 -2.88 -21.36 0.72
N GLN A 335 -2.49 -22.54 0.21
CA GLN A 335 -1.33 -23.27 0.74
C GLN A 335 -0.06 -22.41 0.65
N LEU A 336 0.20 -21.77 -0.51
CA LEU A 336 1.38 -20.92 -0.72
C LEU A 336 1.36 -19.66 0.16
N VAL A 337 0.18 -19.09 0.44
CA VAL A 337 0.04 -17.98 1.41
C VAL A 337 0.42 -18.42 2.82
N ASN A 338 -0.04 -19.59 3.25
CA ASN A 338 0.33 -20.16 4.55
C ASN A 338 1.83 -20.49 4.62
N GLU A 339 2.43 -21.04 3.55
CA GLU A 339 3.87 -21.29 3.47
C GLU A 339 4.68 -19.99 3.57
N SER A 340 4.23 -18.90 2.92
CA SER A 340 4.84 -17.57 3.05
C SER A 340 4.78 -17.07 4.49
N GLY A 341 3.61 -17.19 5.14
CA GLY A 341 3.45 -16.82 6.55
C GLY A 341 4.35 -17.62 7.50
N THR A 342 4.51 -18.91 7.26
CA THR A 342 5.43 -19.77 8.01
C THR A 342 6.88 -19.34 7.79
N SER A 343 7.27 -19.08 6.56
CA SER A 343 8.60 -18.59 6.19
C SER A 343 8.91 -17.21 6.78
N SER A 344 7.90 -16.31 6.83
CA SER A 344 8.03 -15.02 7.51
C SER A 344 8.29 -15.19 9.00
N TRP A 345 7.61 -16.13 9.65
CA TRP A 345 7.81 -16.38 11.08
C TRP A 345 9.15 -17.04 11.38
N GLU A 346 9.49 -18.12 10.68
CA GLU A 346 10.64 -18.97 10.98
C GLU A 346 11.95 -18.39 10.46
N TYR A 347 11.96 -17.82 9.25
CA TYR A 347 13.18 -17.44 8.53
C TYR A 347 13.36 -15.91 8.49
N LEU A 348 12.36 -15.15 8.03
CA LEU A 348 12.45 -13.68 8.01
C LEU A 348 12.45 -13.08 9.41
N GLN A 349 11.73 -13.72 10.33
CA GLN A 349 11.61 -13.33 11.74
C GLN A 349 11.07 -11.91 11.90
N ASN A 350 10.00 -11.59 11.15
CA ASN A 350 9.33 -10.29 11.21
C ASN A 350 7.93 -10.35 11.86
N VAL A 351 7.63 -11.41 12.62
CA VAL A 351 6.36 -11.53 13.37
C VAL A 351 6.50 -11.00 14.79
N ILE A 352 7.65 -11.24 15.43
CA ILE A 352 7.94 -10.83 16.79
C ILE A 352 9.22 -10.00 16.78
N PRO A 353 9.21 -8.74 17.28
CA PRO A 353 10.43 -7.95 17.39
C PRO A 353 11.46 -8.61 18.32
N ALA A 354 12.74 -8.42 18.03
CA ALA A 354 13.80 -9.03 18.81
C ALA A 354 13.75 -8.57 20.30
N GLY A 355 13.79 -9.53 21.21
CA GLY A 355 13.78 -9.28 22.65
C GLY A 355 12.38 -9.06 23.27
N TYR A 356 11.31 -9.00 22.50
CA TYR A 356 9.94 -8.83 23.00
C TYR A 356 9.43 -10.15 23.58
N LYS A 357 8.94 -10.11 24.84
CA LYS A 357 8.43 -11.28 25.56
C LYS A 357 6.94 -11.18 25.88
N GLU A 358 6.46 -10.00 26.25
CA GLU A 358 5.09 -9.75 26.71
C GLU A 358 4.20 -9.18 25.62
N HIS A 359 4.75 -8.39 24.70
CA HIS A 359 4.05 -7.74 23.59
C HIS A 359 4.35 -8.48 22.28
N GLN A 360 3.45 -9.40 21.92
CA GLN A 360 3.54 -10.25 20.71
C GLN A 360 2.18 -10.30 19.99
N GLU A 361 1.54 -9.17 19.86
CA GLU A 361 0.16 -9.01 19.39
C GLU A 361 -0.06 -9.62 18.01
N VAL A 362 0.90 -9.42 17.08
CA VAL A 362 0.86 -10.02 15.72
C VAL A 362 0.87 -11.54 15.80
N ALA A 363 1.74 -12.11 16.64
CA ALA A 363 1.86 -13.56 16.82
C ALA A 363 0.58 -14.17 17.41
N VAL A 364 0.00 -13.52 18.43
CA VAL A 364 -1.28 -13.92 19.05
C VAL A 364 -2.41 -13.84 18.02
N THR A 365 -2.47 -12.77 17.22
CA THR A 365 -3.49 -12.58 16.18
C THR A 365 -3.39 -13.68 15.12
N ILE A 366 -2.18 -14.04 14.65
CA ILE A 366 -1.97 -15.15 13.70
C ILE A 366 -2.43 -16.48 14.32
N ALA A 367 -2.05 -16.75 15.58
CA ALA A 367 -2.41 -17.99 16.25
C ALA A 367 -3.93 -18.13 16.42
N ALA A 368 -4.62 -17.07 16.87
CA ALA A 368 -6.07 -17.04 16.99
C ALA A 368 -6.77 -17.22 15.64
N ALA A 369 -6.37 -16.48 14.60
CA ALA A 369 -6.94 -16.58 13.27
C ALA A 369 -6.77 -18.01 12.69
N LYS A 370 -5.60 -18.61 12.82
CA LYS A 370 -5.37 -20.01 12.41
C LYS A 370 -6.25 -21.00 13.19
N HIS A 371 -6.45 -20.78 14.49
CA HIS A 371 -7.31 -21.61 15.33
C HIS A 371 -8.76 -21.58 14.84
N PHE A 372 -9.34 -20.39 14.63
CA PHE A 372 -10.73 -20.27 14.19
C PHE A 372 -10.96 -20.77 12.76
N LEU A 373 -10.01 -20.58 11.87
CA LEU A 373 -10.08 -21.12 10.51
C LEU A 373 -9.96 -22.65 10.50
N ASN A 374 -9.27 -23.25 11.46
CA ASN A 374 -9.08 -24.70 11.59
C ASN A 374 -8.68 -25.38 10.27
N GLY A 375 -7.65 -24.85 9.62
CA GLY A 375 -7.12 -25.36 8.36
C GLY A 375 -7.88 -24.92 7.10
N ALA A 376 -9.02 -24.22 7.22
CA ALA A 376 -9.67 -23.57 6.09
C ALA A 376 -9.06 -22.17 5.86
N GLY A 377 -8.89 -21.77 4.59
CA GLY A 377 -8.31 -20.46 4.28
C GLY A 377 -6.80 -20.36 4.50
N ALA A 378 -6.32 -19.12 4.67
CA ALA A 378 -4.90 -18.85 4.88
C ALA A 378 -4.69 -17.61 5.78
N VAL A 379 -3.58 -17.61 6.54
CA VAL A 379 -3.22 -16.52 7.46
C VAL A 379 -1.71 -16.26 7.39
N ARG A 380 -1.34 -14.98 7.30
CA ARG A 380 0.07 -14.56 7.38
C ARG A 380 0.21 -13.17 8.01
N VAL A 381 1.43 -12.83 8.44
CA VAL A 381 1.77 -11.43 8.71
C VAL A 381 1.57 -10.59 7.45
N HIS A 382 1.15 -9.34 7.60
CA HIS A 382 0.84 -8.44 6.50
C HIS A 382 1.79 -7.24 6.50
N GLY A 383 2.35 -6.90 5.32
CA GLY A 383 3.30 -5.81 5.15
C GLY A 383 4.63 -6.05 5.87
N GLY A 384 5.22 -5.00 6.43
CA GLY A 384 6.55 -5.05 7.05
C GLY A 384 6.70 -6.01 8.24
N GLY A 385 5.59 -6.33 8.92
CA GLY A 385 5.61 -7.19 10.11
C GLY A 385 5.98 -6.45 11.39
N PHE A 386 6.48 -7.18 12.39
CA PHE A 386 6.83 -6.74 13.75
C PHE A 386 5.67 -6.12 14.53
N ALA A 387 4.86 -5.30 13.91
CA ALA A 387 3.65 -4.65 14.42
C ALA A 387 2.57 -4.60 13.33
N GLY A 388 1.46 -3.90 13.59
CA GLY A 388 0.39 -3.62 12.63
C GLY A 388 -0.55 -4.79 12.41
N THR A 389 -0.55 -5.39 11.23
CA THR A 389 -1.67 -6.21 10.79
C THR A 389 -1.33 -7.64 10.37
N VAL A 390 -2.37 -8.46 10.36
CA VAL A 390 -2.37 -9.84 9.87
C VAL A 390 -3.37 -9.94 8.73
N GLN A 391 -2.97 -10.61 7.64
CA GLN A 391 -3.83 -10.90 6.51
C GLN A 391 -4.44 -12.29 6.65
N ALA A 392 -5.73 -12.40 6.37
CA ALA A 392 -6.43 -13.68 6.31
C ALA A 392 -7.29 -13.79 5.03
N PHE A 393 -7.23 -14.94 4.38
CA PHE A 393 -8.19 -15.36 3.35
C PHE A 393 -9.19 -16.31 4.01
N VAL A 394 -10.43 -15.86 4.15
CA VAL A 394 -11.47 -16.52 4.94
C VAL A 394 -12.56 -17.06 4.03
N PRO A 395 -12.93 -18.35 4.10
CA PRO A 395 -14.10 -18.86 3.39
C PRO A 395 -15.36 -18.07 3.76
N LEU A 396 -16.17 -17.70 2.75
CA LEU A 396 -17.35 -16.87 2.96
C LEU A 396 -18.35 -17.47 3.96
N GLU A 397 -18.49 -18.80 3.98
CA GLU A 397 -19.37 -19.50 4.93
C GLU A 397 -18.89 -19.38 6.39
N LYS A 398 -17.64 -19.00 6.63
CA LYS A 398 -17.07 -18.79 7.97
C LYS A 398 -16.93 -17.32 8.35
N LEU A 399 -17.16 -16.39 7.41
CA LEU A 399 -16.74 -14.99 7.54
C LEU A 399 -17.34 -14.29 8.76
N ASP A 400 -18.67 -14.42 8.96
CA ASP A 400 -19.35 -13.73 10.08
C ASP A 400 -18.88 -14.26 11.43
N ALA A 401 -18.76 -15.58 11.57
CA ALA A 401 -18.25 -16.21 12.78
C ALA A 401 -16.79 -15.82 13.03
N PHE A 402 -15.93 -15.90 12.00
CA PHE A 402 -14.53 -15.50 12.07
C PHE A 402 -14.37 -14.05 12.51
N LYS A 403 -15.14 -13.13 11.90
CA LYS A 403 -15.12 -11.72 12.28
C LYS A 403 -15.50 -11.52 13.75
N ALA A 404 -16.60 -12.13 14.19
CA ALA A 404 -17.08 -12.02 15.56
C ALA A 404 -16.04 -12.55 16.58
N GLU A 405 -15.44 -13.71 16.30
CA GLU A 405 -14.40 -14.32 17.15
C GLU A 405 -13.12 -13.45 17.21
N MET A 406 -12.67 -12.94 16.05
CA MET A 406 -11.48 -12.08 16.02
C MET A 406 -11.73 -10.74 16.70
N GLU A 407 -12.89 -10.11 16.50
CA GLU A 407 -13.22 -8.84 17.17
C GLU A 407 -13.47 -8.99 18.67
N ALA A 408 -13.86 -10.17 19.14
CA ALA A 408 -13.92 -10.45 20.58
C ALA A 408 -12.53 -10.43 21.24
N ILE A 409 -11.47 -10.76 20.49
CA ILE A 409 -10.07 -10.74 20.98
C ILE A 409 -9.43 -9.37 20.75
N LEU A 410 -9.57 -8.82 19.55
CA LEU A 410 -8.85 -7.63 19.09
C LEU A 410 -9.57 -6.32 19.42
N GLY A 411 -10.87 -6.38 19.66
CA GLY A 411 -11.76 -5.23 19.81
C GLY A 411 -12.64 -5.00 18.58
N ALA A 412 -13.76 -4.33 18.77
CA ALA A 412 -14.73 -4.04 17.74
C ALA A 412 -14.11 -3.19 16.61
N GLY A 413 -14.42 -3.51 15.34
CA GLY A 413 -13.93 -2.81 14.17
C GLY A 413 -12.49 -3.14 13.76
N LYS A 414 -11.83 -4.11 14.41
CA LYS A 414 -10.44 -4.51 14.12
C LYS A 414 -10.31 -5.59 13.04
N CYS A 415 -11.41 -6.14 12.54
CA CYS A 415 -11.44 -7.05 11.41
C CYS A 415 -12.03 -6.34 10.18
N HIS A 416 -11.16 -5.88 9.29
CA HIS A 416 -11.53 -5.18 8.05
C HIS A 416 -11.72 -6.19 6.92
N ILE A 417 -12.96 -6.29 6.40
CA ILE A 417 -13.25 -7.09 5.21
C ILE A 417 -13.03 -6.21 3.99
N LEU A 418 -12.12 -6.60 3.11
CA LEU A 418 -11.70 -5.82 1.96
C LEU A 418 -12.03 -6.53 0.65
N SER A 419 -12.23 -5.74 -0.41
CA SER A 419 -12.33 -6.18 -1.79
C SER A 419 -11.17 -5.62 -2.60
N ILE A 420 -10.75 -6.35 -3.63
CA ILE A 420 -9.75 -5.86 -4.58
C ILE A 420 -10.41 -4.81 -5.46
N ARG A 421 -9.86 -3.61 -5.44
CA ARG A 421 -10.34 -2.49 -6.24
C ARG A 421 -9.79 -2.57 -7.66
N PRO A 422 -10.64 -2.49 -8.71
CA PRO A 422 -10.21 -2.69 -10.10
C PRO A 422 -9.33 -1.56 -10.64
N GLU A 423 -9.39 -0.39 -10.05
CA GLU A 423 -8.61 0.78 -10.44
C GLU A 423 -7.76 1.29 -9.27
N GLY A 424 -6.57 1.76 -9.59
CA GLY A 424 -5.71 2.46 -8.66
C GLY A 424 -6.15 3.91 -8.43
N GLY A 425 -5.18 4.83 -8.49
CA GLY A 425 -5.47 6.26 -8.45
C GLY A 425 -6.42 6.67 -9.58
N ALA A 426 -7.49 7.39 -9.27
CA ALA A 426 -8.58 7.67 -10.20
C ALA A 426 -9.11 9.10 -10.10
N VAL A 427 -9.57 9.62 -11.23
CA VAL A 427 -10.40 10.82 -11.36
C VAL A 427 -11.87 10.36 -11.41
N LEU A 428 -12.76 11.03 -10.68
CA LEU A 428 -14.19 10.69 -10.66
C LEU A 428 -14.97 11.29 -11.84
#